data_cd3829a30cf437e7f9a21d985b156786
#
_entry.id   cd3829a30cf437e7f9a21d985b156786
#
_cell.length_a   1.000
_cell.length_b   1.000
_cell.length_c   1.000
_cell.angle_alpha   90.00
_cell.angle_beta   90.00
_cell.angle_gamma   90.00
#
_symmetry.space_group_name_H-M   'P 1'
#
loop_
_entity.id
_entity.type
_entity.pdbx_description
1 polymer ?
#
loop_
_entity_poly.entity_id
_entity_poly.type
_entity_poly.pdbx_seq_one_letter_code
_entity_poly.pdbx_strand_id
1 'polypeptide(L)'
;MKHLVIFVIILIGILLLKTSNNCSVEKMTNINQNLYIKTSKLGGKYGRGVFSNKKYEIGDMIELAPYIEDITSNYKGVIRDYIFKKSANSDKSVVAFGYGSMYNHSDTPNASWKVNDDYVKISCIKPINKDEEIFLSYGSQYWSSRNLDKKS
;
A
#
# COMPACT_ATOMS: atom_id res chain seq x y z
N MET A 1 8.91 17.94 50.88
CA MET A 1 9.80 17.18 49.95
C MET A 1 9.09 16.00 49.24
N LYS A 2 8.31 15.14 49.95
CA LYS A 2 7.66 13.96 49.34
C LYS A 2 6.64 14.32 48.23
N HIS A 3 5.89 15.42 48.37
CA HIS A 3 4.91 15.83 47.35
C HIS A 3 5.55 16.39 46.07
N LEU A 4 6.72 17.02 46.16
CA LEU A 4 7.45 17.54 44.99
C LEU A 4 8.02 16.40 44.13
N VAL A 5 8.49 15.31 44.73
CA VAL A 5 9.04 14.15 44.04
C VAL A 5 7.94 13.41 43.26
N ILE A 6 6.73 13.28 43.83
CA ILE A 6 5.59 12.62 43.17
C ILE A 6 5.13 13.45 41.96
N PHE A 7 5.10 14.78 42.05
CA PHE A 7 4.74 15.66 40.93
C PHE A 7 5.72 15.55 39.75
N VAL A 8 7.02 15.48 40.04
CA VAL A 8 8.07 15.32 39.02
C VAL A 8 7.98 13.97 38.32
N ILE A 9 7.68 12.88 39.05
CA ILE A 9 7.53 11.54 38.46
C ILE A 9 6.29 11.47 37.56
N ILE A 10 5.17 12.10 37.95
CA ILE A 10 3.96 12.16 37.13
C ILE A 10 4.20 13.00 35.85
N LEU A 11 4.92 14.12 35.95
CA LEU A 11 5.24 14.97 34.79
C LEU A 11 6.15 14.28 33.78
N ILE A 12 7.17 13.54 34.27
CA ILE A 12 8.07 12.74 33.43
C ILE A 12 7.31 11.58 32.77
N GLY A 13 6.40 10.91 33.50
CA GLY A 13 5.55 9.85 32.96
C GLY A 13 4.64 10.35 31.84
N ILE A 14 4.02 11.50 31.99
CA ILE A 14 3.17 12.14 30.97
C ILE A 14 4.00 12.58 29.75
N LEU A 15 5.23 13.05 29.95
CA LEU A 15 6.15 13.45 28.88
C LEU A 15 6.61 12.23 28.05
N LEU A 16 6.90 11.12 28.71
CA LEU A 16 7.31 9.88 28.05
C LEU A 16 6.14 9.22 27.28
N LEU A 17 4.91 9.33 27.78
CA LEU A 17 3.71 8.83 27.07
C LEU A 17 3.39 9.69 25.83
N LYS A 18 3.63 11.01 25.86
CA LYS A 18 3.45 11.89 24.70
C LYS A 18 4.47 11.64 23.59
N THR A 19 5.70 11.28 23.91
CA THR A 19 6.74 11.03 22.90
C THR A 19 6.58 9.69 22.19
N SER A 20 5.96 8.68 22.83
CA SER A 20 5.75 7.37 22.20
C SER A 20 4.61 7.36 21.17
N ASN A 21 3.59 8.21 21.32
CA ASN A 21 2.43 8.26 20.41
C ASN A 21 2.65 9.10 19.15
N ASN A 22 3.62 10.02 19.13
CA ASN A 22 3.90 10.84 17.94
C ASN A 22 4.78 10.15 16.90
N CYS A 23 5.53 9.12 17.27
CA CYS A 23 6.48 8.47 16.36
C CYS A 23 5.79 7.60 15.28
N SER A 24 4.59 7.07 15.53
CA SER A 24 3.89 6.19 14.59
C SER A 24 3.05 6.95 13.56
N VAL A 25 2.47 8.09 13.93
CA VAL A 25 1.59 8.88 13.05
C VAL A 25 2.41 9.71 12.04
N GLU A 26 3.51 10.34 12.45
CA GLU A 26 4.39 11.08 11.53
C GLU A 26 5.03 10.19 10.46
N LYS A 27 5.31 8.92 10.79
CA LYS A 27 5.91 7.98 9.84
C LYS A 27 4.94 7.53 8.75
N MET A 28 3.62 7.53 9.01
CA MET A 28 2.59 7.18 8.03
C MET A 28 2.27 8.34 7.07
N THR A 29 2.35 9.60 7.52
CA THR A 29 2.03 10.77 6.69
C THR A 29 3.10 11.07 5.63
N ASN A 30 4.36 10.69 5.85
CA ASN A 30 5.46 10.95 4.91
C ASN A 30 5.52 9.98 3.72
N ILE A 31 4.87 8.82 3.77
CA ILE A 31 4.95 7.80 2.70
C ILE A 31 4.18 8.25 1.45
N ASN A 32 3.05 8.91 1.61
CA ASN A 32 2.19 9.33 0.50
C ASN A 32 2.73 10.53 -0.32
N GLN A 33 3.65 11.31 0.20
CA GLN A 33 4.25 12.45 -0.52
C GLN A 33 5.20 12.05 -1.66
N ASN A 34 5.63 10.78 -1.69
CA ASN A 34 6.55 10.25 -2.68
C ASN A 34 5.85 9.60 -3.88
N LEU A 35 4.52 9.61 -3.90
CA LEU A 35 3.71 8.99 -4.96
C LEU A 35 2.71 10.00 -5.51
N TYR A 36 2.34 9.84 -6.78
CA TYR A 36 1.29 10.62 -7.42
C TYR A 36 0.59 9.83 -8.51
N ILE A 37 -0.62 10.27 -8.88
CA ILE A 37 -1.42 9.68 -9.95
C ILE A 37 -1.21 10.47 -11.24
N LYS A 38 -0.97 9.76 -12.33
CA LYS A 38 -0.87 10.32 -13.68
C LYS A 38 -1.52 9.38 -14.69
N THR A 39 -1.81 9.87 -15.88
CA THR A 39 -2.29 9.04 -17.01
C THR A 39 -1.22 8.00 -17.36
N SER A 40 -1.63 6.73 -17.33
CA SER A 40 -0.79 5.60 -17.72
C SER A 40 -0.92 5.32 -19.21
N LYS A 41 0.16 4.90 -19.85
CA LYS A 41 0.15 4.40 -21.23
C LYS A 41 -0.60 3.08 -21.37
N LEU A 42 -0.68 2.28 -20.29
CA LEU A 42 -1.38 0.98 -20.26
C LEU A 42 -2.88 1.11 -19.99
N GLY A 43 -3.31 2.22 -19.46
CA GLY A 43 -4.69 2.43 -19.01
C GLY A 43 -5.69 2.87 -20.07
N GLY A 44 -5.32 2.94 -21.35
CA GLY A 44 -6.17 3.48 -22.42
C GLY A 44 -6.52 4.97 -22.19
N LYS A 45 -7.62 5.45 -22.82
CA LYS A 45 -7.99 6.88 -22.80
C LYS A 45 -8.19 7.48 -21.40
N TYR A 46 -8.57 6.66 -20.40
CA TYR A 46 -8.88 7.10 -19.04
C TYR A 46 -8.04 6.38 -17.96
N GLY A 47 -7.09 5.57 -18.41
CA GLY A 47 -6.25 4.81 -17.49
C GLY A 47 -5.33 5.70 -16.69
N ARG A 48 -5.26 5.44 -15.40
CA ARG A 48 -4.37 6.09 -14.45
C ARG A 48 -3.40 5.07 -13.89
N GLY A 49 -2.23 5.52 -13.47
CA GLY A 49 -1.25 4.72 -12.77
C GLY A 49 -0.61 5.50 -11.65
N VAL A 50 0.11 4.79 -10.81
CA VAL A 50 0.89 5.35 -9.71
C VAL A 50 2.32 5.58 -10.17
N PHE A 51 2.82 6.79 -9.98
CA PHE A 51 4.14 7.21 -10.37
C PHE A 51 4.96 7.63 -9.15
N SER A 52 6.26 7.42 -9.24
CA SER A 52 7.19 7.81 -8.18
C SER A 52 7.60 9.27 -8.28
N ASN A 53 7.60 10.00 -7.17
CA ASN A 53 8.17 11.36 -7.06
C ASN A 53 9.65 11.37 -6.62
N LYS A 54 10.24 10.19 -6.39
CA LYS A 54 11.66 10.02 -6.02
C LYS A 54 12.24 8.75 -6.63
N LYS A 55 13.53 8.54 -6.46
CA LYS A 55 14.16 7.25 -6.77
C LYS A 55 13.88 6.24 -5.65
N TYR A 56 13.61 4.97 -6.02
CA TYR A 56 13.57 3.81 -5.13
C TYR A 56 14.61 2.79 -5.55
N GLU A 57 15.29 2.20 -4.57
CA GLU A 57 16.20 1.09 -4.75
C GLU A 57 15.54 -0.24 -4.38
N ILE A 58 16.11 -1.36 -4.82
CA ILE A 58 15.59 -2.70 -4.51
C ILE A 58 15.52 -2.89 -2.99
N GLY A 59 14.34 -3.34 -2.51
CA GLY A 59 14.07 -3.55 -1.09
C GLY A 59 13.40 -2.36 -0.39
N ASP A 60 13.40 -1.17 -1.01
CA ASP A 60 12.73 -0.01 -0.45
C ASP A 60 11.23 -0.26 -0.29
N MET A 61 10.69 0.23 0.81
CA MET A 61 9.26 0.29 1.04
C MET A 61 8.69 1.49 0.29
N ILE A 62 7.71 1.21 -0.59
CA ILE A 62 7.03 2.22 -1.40
C ILE A 62 5.79 2.74 -0.67
N GLU A 63 4.94 1.83 -0.19
CA GLU A 63 3.68 2.17 0.49
C GLU A 63 3.29 1.10 1.51
N LEU A 64 2.64 1.55 2.59
CA LEU A 64 1.84 0.72 3.49
C LEU A 64 0.38 1.17 3.33
N ALA A 65 -0.38 0.46 2.53
CA ALA A 65 -1.77 0.80 2.21
C ALA A 65 -2.71 0.11 3.21
N PRO A 66 -3.40 0.85 4.09
CA PRO A 66 -4.43 0.25 4.94
C PRO A 66 -5.55 -0.33 4.08
N TYR A 67 -6.27 -1.31 4.59
CA TYR A 67 -7.28 -2.00 3.82
C TYR A 67 -8.55 -2.30 4.62
N ILE A 68 -9.62 -2.65 3.91
CA ILE A 68 -10.78 -3.38 4.45
C ILE A 68 -10.75 -4.81 3.92
N GLU A 69 -11.21 -5.75 4.74
CA GLU A 69 -11.23 -7.18 4.44
C GLU A 69 -12.65 -7.72 4.40
N ASP A 70 -12.94 -8.61 3.46
CA ASP A 70 -14.16 -9.38 3.41
C ASP A 70 -13.95 -10.72 2.68
N ILE A 71 -14.95 -11.61 2.74
CA ILE A 71 -14.98 -12.83 1.94
C ILE A 71 -14.94 -12.44 0.45
N THR A 72 -14.06 -13.08 -0.32
CA THR A 72 -13.81 -12.73 -1.73
C THR A 72 -15.09 -12.71 -2.57
N SER A 73 -16.05 -13.61 -2.29
CA SER A 73 -17.33 -13.68 -3.00
C SER A 73 -18.26 -12.51 -2.73
N ASN A 74 -18.04 -11.71 -1.70
CA ASN A 74 -18.82 -10.51 -1.39
C ASN A 74 -18.45 -9.32 -2.29
N TYR A 75 -17.23 -9.30 -2.83
CA TYR A 75 -16.83 -8.26 -3.77
C TYR A 75 -17.45 -8.48 -5.14
N LYS A 76 -18.31 -7.57 -5.57
CA LYS A 76 -19.07 -7.63 -6.82
C LYS A 76 -18.79 -6.41 -7.71
N GLY A 77 -19.12 -6.53 -8.99
CA GLY A 77 -18.97 -5.43 -9.95
C GLY A 77 -17.55 -4.92 -10.05
N VAL A 78 -17.39 -3.63 -10.25
CA VAL A 78 -16.09 -2.97 -10.44
C VAL A 78 -15.12 -3.16 -9.29
N ILE A 79 -15.62 -3.22 -8.04
CA ILE A 79 -14.75 -3.36 -6.86
C ILE A 79 -13.93 -4.66 -6.89
N ARG A 80 -14.46 -5.69 -7.55
CA ARG A 80 -13.77 -6.98 -7.71
C ARG A 80 -12.43 -6.85 -8.46
N ASP A 81 -12.26 -5.82 -9.28
CA ASP A 81 -11.04 -5.61 -10.05
C ASP A 81 -9.90 -5.01 -9.22
N TYR A 82 -10.21 -4.51 -8.04
CA TYR A 82 -9.29 -3.79 -7.15
C TYR A 82 -8.87 -4.57 -5.91
N ILE A 83 -9.28 -5.84 -5.79
CA ILE A 83 -8.98 -6.65 -4.60
C ILE A 83 -7.64 -7.37 -4.71
N PHE A 84 -6.97 -7.49 -3.56
CA PHE A 84 -5.82 -8.36 -3.34
C PHE A 84 -6.26 -9.62 -2.59
N LYS A 85 -5.82 -10.80 -3.02
CA LYS A 85 -6.06 -12.04 -2.28
C LYS A 85 -5.19 -12.06 -1.02
N LYS A 86 -5.78 -12.34 0.16
CA LYS A 86 -5.03 -12.32 1.43
C LYS A 86 -3.93 -13.38 1.46
N SER A 87 -4.23 -14.58 0.98
CA SER A 87 -3.26 -15.65 0.76
C SER A 87 -3.82 -16.67 -0.24
N ALA A 88 -2.99 -17.58 -0.73
CA ALA A 88 -3.40 -18.60 -1.71
C ALA A 88 -4.57 -19.47 -1.21
N ASN A 89 -4.59 -19.80 0.08
CA ASN A 89 -5.60 -20.68 0.69
C ASN A 89 -6.71 -19.92 1.44
N SER A 90 -6.72 -18.59 1.39
CA SER A 90 -7.75 -17.77 2.04
C SER A 90 -8.96 -17.61 1.13
N ASP A 91 -10.16 -17.65 1.71
CA ASP A 91 -11.40 -17.23 1.06
C ASP A 91 -11.59 -15.71 1.11
N LYS A 92 -10.70 -14.99 1.81
CA LYS A 92 -10.74 -13.55 2.01
C LYS A 92 -9.86 -12.80 1.04
N SER A 93 -10.32 -11.61 0.70
CA SER A 93 -9.60 -10.60 -0.08
C SER A 93 -9.69 -9.25 0.60
N VAL A 94 -8.84 -8.32 0.19
CA VAL A 94 -8.76 -6.98 0.75
C VAL A 94 -8.84 -5.93 -0.35
N VAL A 95 -9.46 -4.79 -0.04
CA VAL A 95 -9.38 -3.56 -0.86
C VAL A 95 -8.44 -2.60 -0.15
N ALA A 96 -7.34 -2.27 -0.80
CA ALA A 96 -6.35 -1.36 -0.26
C ALA A 96 -6.73 0.10 -0.54
N PHE A 97 -6.53 0.96 0.45
CA PHE A 97 -6.74 2.40 0.34
C PHE A 97 -5.44 3.13 -0.07
N GLY A 98 -5.51 4.45 -0.15
CA GLY A 98 -4.40 5.25 -0.64
C GLY A 98 -4.16 5.00 -2.12
N TYR A 99 -2.94 4.70 -2.50
CA TYR A 99 -2.59 4.30 -3.87
C TYR A 99 -2.71 2.78 -4.07
N GLY A 100 -2.86 1.99 -2.99
CA GLY A 100 -2.74 0.54 -2.98
C GLY A 100 -3.48 -0.20 -4.09
N SER A 101 -4.73 0.20 -4.40
CA SER A 101 -5.53 -0.41 -5.48
C SER A 101 -5.40 0.30 -6.84
N MET A 102 -4.47 1.24 -7.01
CA MET A 102 -4.31 2.06 -8.21
C MET A 102 -3.10 1.69 -9.08
N TYR A 103 -2.26 0.77 -8.60
CA TYR A 103 -1.09 0.28 -9.35
C TYR A 103 -1.54 -0.59 -10.54
N ASN A 104 -0.98 -0.34 -11.71
CA ASN A 104 -1.26 -1.13 -12.90
C ASN A 104 -0.45 -2.44 -12.92
N HIS A 105 -0.91 -3.37 -13.76
CA HIS A 105 -0.21 -4.62 -14.02
C HIS A 105 0.94 -4.45 -15.00
N SER A 106 2.01 -5.24 -14.78
CA SER A 106 3.01 -5.55 -15.80
C SER A 106 3.50 -6.99 -15.64
N ASP A 107 3.86 -7.63 -16.74
CA ASP A 107 4.52 -8.95 -16.74
C ASP A 107 5.97 -8.84 -16.27
N THR A 108 6.53 -7.64 -16.31
CA THR A 108 7.87 -7.31 -15.82
C THR A 108 7.80 -6.25 -14.71
N PRO A 109 7.10 -6.52 -13.59
CA PRO A 109 6.83 -5.52 -12.56
C PRO A 109 8.13 -4.98 -11.96
N ASN A 110 8.09 -3.75 -11.46
CA ASN A 110 9.18 -3.13 -10.71
C ASN A 110 8.91 -3.04 -9.21
N ALA A 111 7.69 -3.44 -8.79
CA ALA A 111 7.32 -3.54 -7.40
C ALA A 111 6.55 -4.85 -7.12
N SER A 112 6.54 -5.27 -5.87
CA SER A 112 5.77 -6.42 -5.36
C SER A 112 4.84 -5.98 -4.25
N TRP A 113 3.83 -6.81 -3.97
CA TRP A 113 2.89 -6.59 -2.90
C TRP A 113 2.80 -7.79 -1.95
N LYS A 114 2.47 -7.51 -0.70
CA LYS A 114 2.17 -8.52 0.32
C LYS A 114 1.10 -8.00 1.27
N VAL A 115 0.05 -8.78 1.49
CA VAL A 115 -0.95 -8.48 2.53
C VAL A 115 -0.38 -8.93 3.87
N ASN A 116 -0.35 -8.00 4.84
CA ASN A 116 -0.05 -8.23 6.25
C ASN A 116 -1.33 -8.02 7.07
N ASP A 117 -1.25 -8.06 8.41
CA ASP A 117 -2.44 -8.00 9.27
C ASP A 117 -3.20 -6.66 9.17
N ASP A 118 -2.50 -5.54 8.97
CA ASP A 118 -3.10 -4.21 8.99
C ASP A 118 -2.99 -3.44 7.66
N TYR A 119 -2.14 -3.91 6.74
CA TYR A 119 -1.85 -3.18 5.50
C TYR A 119 -1.40 -4.10 4.36
N VAL A 120 -1.58 -3.62 3.14
CA VAL A 120 -0.88 -4.14 1.97
C VAL A 120 0.44 -3.40 1.85
N LYS A 121 1.55 -4.11 1.98
CA LYS A 121 2.90 -3.58 1.78
C LYS A 121 3.27 -3.64 0.32
N ILE A 122 3.66 -2.50 -0.25
CA ILE A 122 4.25 -2.40 -1.60
C ILE A 122 5.75 -2.15 -1.44
N SER A 123 6.56 -2.95 -2.12
CA SER A 123 8.03 -2.90 -2.04
C SER A 123 8.67 -2.90 -3.41
N CYS A 124 9.74 -2.15 -3.57
CA CYS A 124 10.54 -2.08 -4.80
C CYS A 124 11.30 -3.41 -5.02
N ILE A 125 11.20 -3.97 -6.23
CA ILE A 125 11.93 -5.19 -6.65
C ILE A 125 12.87 -4.97 -7.83
N LYS A 126 12.78 -3.81 -8.50
CA LYS A 126 13.72 -3.29 -9.48
C LYS A 126 13.88 -1.80 -9.26
N PRO A 127 15.05 -1.19 -9.50
CA PRO A 127 15.21 0.25 -9.33
C PRO A 127 14.12 1.02 -10.07
N ILE A 128 13.52 2.01 -9.41
CA ILE A 128 12.47 2.88 -9.95
C ILE A 128 12.98 4.30 -9.91
N ASN A 129 13.00 4.97 -11.05
CA ASN A 129 13.43 6.37 -11.13
C ASN A 129 12.26 7.31 -10.75
N LYS A 130 12.63 8.57 -10.46
CA LYS A 130 11.63 9.62 -10.35
C LYS A 130 10.85 9.72 -11.68
N ASP A 131 9.53 9.95 -11.56
CA ASP A 131 8.56 10.05 -12.65
C ASP A 131 8.34 8.74 -13.45
N GLU A 132 8.84 7.62 -12.94
CA GLU A 132 8.56 6.28 -13.46
C GLU A 132 7.28 5.69 -12.89
N GLU A 133 6.51 4.98 -13.71
CA GLU A 133 5.30 4.27 -13.28
C GLU A 133 5.68 3.02 -12.48
N ILE A 134 4.94 2.79 -11.41
CA ILE A 134 5.10 1.64 -10.53
C ILE A 134 4.10 0.57 -10.93
N PHE A 135 4.61 -0.61 -11.26
CA PHE A 135 3.83 -1.75 -11.71
C PHE A 135 3.89 -2.92 -10.74
N LEU A 136 2.75 -3.60 -10.59
CA LEU A 136 2.61 -4.82 -9.84
C LEU A 136 2.29 -6.00 -10.75
N SER A 137 2.56 -7.23 -10.31
CA SER A 137 1.96 -8.41 -10.91
C SER A 137 0.60 -8.68 -10.27
N TYR A 138 -0.46 -8.78 -11.07
CA TYR A 138 -1.78 -9.20 -10.60
C TYR A 138 -1.89 -10.73 -10.42
N GLY A 139 -0.90 -11.45 -10.93
CA GLY A 139 -0.90 -12.93 -10.95
C GLY A 139 -1.75 -13.51 -12.08
N SER A 140 -1.50 -14.79 -12.40
CA SER A 140 -2.17 -15.47 -13.54
C SER A 140 -3.68 -15.61 -13.35
N GLN A 141 -4.13 -15.85 -12.11
CA GLN A 141 -5.56 -16.04 -11.80
C GLN A 141 -6.41 -14.76 -11.90
N TYR A 142 -5.80 -13.59 -11.90
CA TYR A 142 -6.56 -12.33 -12.00
C TYR A 142 -7.36 -12.28 -13.31
N TRP A 143 -6.72 -12.59 -14.42
CA TRP A 143 -7.31 -12.52 -15.76
C TRP A 143 -8.34 -13.61 -15.99
N SER A 144 -7.98 -14.87 -15.75
CA SER A 144 -8.85 -16.02 -15.95
C SER A 144 -10.12 -15.98 -15.08
N SER A 145 -10.01 -15.56 -13.82
CA SER A 145 -11.16 -15.46 -12.92
C SER A 145 -12.17 -14.37 -13.29
N ARG A 146 -11.79 -13.44 -14.15
CA ARG A 146 -12.60 -12.30 -14.61
C ARG A 146 -13.01 -12.40 -16.08
N ASN A 147 -12.57 -13.46 -16.75
CA ASN A 147 -12.77 -13.66 -18.19
C ASN A 147 -12.28 -12.46 -19.01
N LEU A 148 -11.12 -11.93 -18.63
CA LEU A 148 -10.49 -10.76 -19.26
C LEU A 148 -9.24 -11.19 -20.03
N ASP A 149 -9.03 -10.56 -21.19
CA ASP A 149 -7.76 -10.65 -21.89
C ASP A 149 -6.63 -9.97 -21.08
N LYS A 150 -5.50 -10.65 -21.00
CA LYS A 150 -4.35 -10.12 -20.29
C LYS A 150 -3.80 -8.90 -21.02
N LYS A 151 -3.70 -7.78 -20.30
CA LYS A 151 -3.02 -6.58 -20.77
C LYS A 151 -1.57 -6.62 -20.29
N SER A 152 -0.65 -6.54 -21.21
CA SER A 152 0.80 -6.46 -20.98
C SER A 152 1.30 -5.04 -21.24
#